data_7a1fdd0b93cd43e5dbb40ff32d3f364f
#
_entry.id   7a1fdd0b93cd43e5dbb40ff32d3f364f
#
_cell.length_a   1.000
_cell.length_b   1.000
_cell.length_c   1.000
_cell.angle_alpha   90.00
_cell.angle_beta   90.00
_cell.angle_gamma   90.00
#
_symmetry.space_group_name_H-M   'P 1'
#
loop_
_entity.id
_entity.type
_entity.pdbx_description
1 polymer ?
#
loop_
_entity_poly.entity_id
_entity_poly.type
_entity_poly.pdbx_seq_one_letter_code
_entity_poly.pdbx_strand_id
1 'polypeptide(L)'
;MKKLNLGNINAGLSTIKELANENAGIARDELIDVSLIDFANKNTYAANDTDDSIRDLADQIETVGLLNPLGVIQSGNRYKLFSGERRYRAITQYLHWDKIPCRIF
;
A
#
# COMPACT_ATOMS: atom_id res chain seq x y z
N MET A 1 -17.94 -26.92 -4.06
CA MET A 1 -17.99 -26.44 -4.17
C MET A 1 -17.83 -26.16 -4.47
N LYS A 2 -17.50 -26.42 -4.17
CA LYS A 2 -17.40 -26.09 -4.35
C LYS A 2 -17.23 -25.76 -4.59
N LYS A 3 -17.21 -26.33 -4.44
CA LYS A 3 -17.00 -25.96 -4.60
C LYS A 3 -16.76 -25.47 -5.03
N LEU A 4 -16.76 -25.85 -5.08
CA LEU A 4 -16.53 -25.28 -5.33
C LEU A 4 -16.41 -25.29 -5.23
N ASN A 5 -16.45 -25.64 -4.85
CA ASN A 5 -16.35 -25.45 -4.63
C ASN A 5 -16.03 -25.27 -4.37
N LEU A 6 -15.88 -25.66 -4.28
CA LEU A 6 -15.63 -25.41 -3.97
C LEU A 6 -15.44 -25.69 -3.62
N GLY A 7 -15.37 -26.33 -3.59
CA GLY A 7 -15.33 -26.52 -3.22
C GLY A 7 -15.22 -26.54 -3.19
N ASN A 8 -15.41 -26.63 -3.36
CA ASN A 8 -15.27 -26.27 -3.33
C ASN A 8 -15.38 -25.41 -3.42
N ILE A 9 -16.10 -25.18 -3.45
CA ILE A 9 -15.70 -24.21 -3.41
C ILE A 9 -14.90 -23.98 -2.65
N ASN A 10 -15.22 -24.10 -2.09
CA ASN A 10 -13.96 -24.13 -1.42
C ASN A 10 -12.78 -24.54 -2.28
N ALA A 11 -13.04 -25.42 -3.14
CA ALA A 11 -12.02 -25.74 -4.12
C ALA A 11 -11.62 -24.50 -4.90
N GLY A 12 -12.58 -23.64 -5.23
CA GLY A 12 -12.25 -22.42 -5.91
C GLY A 12 -11.38 -21.51 -5.08
N LEU A 13 -11.68 -21.44 -3.80
CA LEU A 13 -10.89 -20.61 -2.91
C LEU A 13 -9.47 -21.14 -2.75
N SER A 14 -9.33 -22.44 -2.61
CA SER A 14 -8.00 -23.03 -2.54
C SER A 14 -7.20 -22.76 -3.80
N THR A 15 -7.84 -22.88 -4.94
CA THR A 15 -7.18 -22.64 -6.20
C THR A 15 -6.70 -21.19 -6.27
N ILE A 16 -7.53 -20.27 -5.81
CA ILE A 16 -7.14 -18.87 -5.81
C ILE A 16 -5.93 -18.66 -4.91
N LYS A 17 -5.90 -19.29 -3.75
CA LYS A 17 -4.76 -19.17 -2.87
C LYS A 17 -3.51 -19.77 -3.48
N GLU A 18 -3.64 -20.89 -4.12
CA GLU A 18 -2.50 -21.51 -4.80
C GLU A 18 -1.98 -20.62 -5.90
N LEU A 19 -2.88 -20.04 -6.67
CA LEU A 19 -2.48 -19.12 -7.72
C LEU A 19 -1.79 -17.91 -7.14
N ALA A 20 -2.29 -17.40 -6.02
CA ALA A 20 -1.67 -16.25 -5.38
C ALA A 20 -0.27 -16.60 -4.92
N ASN A 21 -0.06 -17.78 -4.37
CA ASN A 21 1.25 -18.20 -3.93
C ASN A 21 2.20 -18.43 -5.08
N GLU A 22 1.69 -18.98 -6.17
CA GLU A 22 2.50 -19.27 -7.34
C GLU A 22 2.77 -18.03 -8.15
N ASN A 23 1.85 -17.08 -8.11
CA ASN A 23 1.98 -15.87 -8.90
C ASN A 23 2.49 -14.75 -8.00
N ALA A 24 3.78 -14.55 -8.06
CA ALA A 24 4.42 -13.55 -7.22
C ALA A 24 3.86 -12.14 -7.44
N GLY A 25 3.07 -11.95 -8.49
CA GLY A 25 2.53 -10.64 -8.78
C GLY A 25 1.24 -10.30 -8.07
N ILE A 26 0.65 -11.24 -7.33
CA ILE A 26 -0.61 -10.95 -6.66
C ILE A 26 -0.32 -10.20 -5.38
N ALA A 27 -0.85 -8.99 -5.31
CA ALA A 27 -0.61 -8.09 -4.19
C ALA A 27 -1.61 -8.37 -3.05
N ARG A 28 -1.21 -8.02 -1.85
CA ARG A 28 -2.09 -8.08 -0.70
C ARG A 28 -1.99 -6.78 0.09
N ASP A 29 -3.08 -6.42 0.75
CA ASP A 29 -3.15 -5.17 1.50
C ASP A 29 -2.94 -5.44 2.98
N GLU A 30 -2.11 -4.62 3.62
CA GLU A 30 -1.83 -4.70 5.05
C GLU A 30 -1.60 -3.32 5.60
N LEU A 31 -1.83 -3.17 6.90
CA LEU A 31 -1.39 -1.99 7.62
C LEU A 31 0.07 -2.16 7.99
N ILE A 32 0.90 -1.25 7.51
CA ILE A 32 2.34 -1.32 7.71
C ILE A 32 2.77 -0.19 8.62
N ASP A 33 3.59 -0.51 9.61
CA ASP A 33 4.17 0.49 10.50
C ASP A 33 5.03 1.44 9.68
N VAL A 34 4.79 2.74 9.88
CA VAL A 34 5.52 3.77 9.13
C VAL A 34 7.03 3.62 9.28
N SER A 35 7.48 3.21 10.46
CA SER A 35 8.91 3.08 10.72
C SER A 35 9.57 1.99 9.88
N LEU A 36 8.79 1.10 9.29
CA LEU A 36 9.32 0.02 8.46
C LEU A 36 9.32 0.38 6.97
N ILE A 37 8.81 1.53 6.60
CA ILE A 37 8.71 1.92 5.21
C ILE A 37 9.89 2.80 4.86
N ASP A 38 10.64 2.37 3.84
CA ASP A 38 11.78 3.14 3.35
C ASP A 38 11.37 3.90 2.11
N PHE A 39 11.64 5.18 2.13
CA PHE A 39 11.39 6.05 0.99
C PHE A 39 12.74 6.35 0.35
N ALA A 40 13.05 5.59 -0.68
CA ALA A 40 14.43 5.53 -1.16
C ALA A 40 14.85 6.73 -2.00
N ASN A 41 13.91 7.44 -2.63
CA ASN A 41 14.33 8.42 -3.61
C ASN A 41 13.59 9.74 -3.42
N LYS A 42 14.19 10.60 -2.62
CA LYS A 42 13.60 11.90 -2.32
C LYS A 42 13.66 12.85 -3.49
N ASN A 43 14.42 12.52 -4.51
CA ASN A 43 14.61 13.42 -5.65
C ASN A 43 13.61 13.18 -6.76
N THR A 44 12.69 12.24 -6.58
CA THR A 44 11.69 11.95 -7.60
C THR A 44 10.46 12.85 -7.51
N TYR A 45 10.44 13.75 -6.56
CA TYR A 45 9.30 14.65 -6.46
C TYR A 45 9.21 15.50 -7.71
N ALA A 46 8.01 15.60 -8.25
CA ALA A 46 7.78 16.49 -9.37
C ALA A 46 8.07 17.93 -8.93
N ALA A 47 8.52 18.72 -9.85
CA ALA A 47 8.89 20.10 -9.55
C ALA A 47 7.71 20.88 -8.97
N ASN A 48 6.48 20.46 -9.26
CA ASN A 48 5.27 21.13 -8.77
C ASN A 48 4.72 20.53 -7.49
N ASP A 49 5.45 19.63 -6.85
CA ASP A 49 5.01 19.08 -5.56
C ASP A 49 5.44 20.02 -4.44
N THR A 50 4.64 21.06 -4.24
CA THR A 50 4.91 22.06 -3.21
C THR A 50 4.37 21.63 -1.88
N ASP A 51 4.83 22.30 -0.81
CA ASP A 51 4.28 22.08 0.52
C ASP A 51 2.77 22.28 0.56
N ASP A 52 2.27 23.30 -0.11
CA ASP A 52 0.85 23.58 -0.14
C ASP A 52 0.09 22.43 -0.79
N SER A 53 0.63 21.90 -1.88
CA SER A 53 0.03 20.79 -2.58
C SER A 53 -0.03 19.55 -1.69
N ILE A 54 1.03 19.28 -0.95
CA ILE A 54 1.08 18.13 -0.05
C ILE A 54 0.13 18.34 1.14
N ARG A 55 0.05 19.55 1.66
CA ARG A 55 -0.88 19.86 2.74
C ARG A 55 -2.33 19.69 2.30
N ASP A 56 -2.65 20.15 1.10
CA ASP A 56 -4.01 19.97 0.56
C ASP A 56 -4.34 18.50 0.44
N LEU A 57 -3.39 17.70 0.01
CA LEU A 57 -3.60 16.26 -0.08
C LEU A 57 -3.81 15.65 1.30
N ALA A 58 -3.06 16.11 2.30
CA ALA A 58 -3.25 15.65 3.67
C ALA A 58 -4.65 15.97 4.17
N ASP A 59 -5.13 17.17 3.88
CA ASP A 59 -6.49 17.56 4.26
C ASP A 59 -7.53 16.64 3.62
N GLN A 60 -7.34 16.30 2.36
CA GLN A 60 -8.25 15.37 1.70
C GLN A 60 -8.21 13.99 2.33
N ILE A 61 -7.03 13.50 2.64
CA ILE A 61 -6.88 12.18 3.27
C ILE A 61 -7.53 12.19 4.65
N GLU A 62 -7.36 13.27 5.39
CA GLU A 62 -7.96 13.36 6.72
C GLU A 62 -9.49 13.38 6.64
N THR A 63 -10.03 14.04 5.63
CA THR A 63 -11.47 14.21 5.49
C THR A 63 -12.15 12.96 4.95
N VAL A 64 -11.61 12.37 3.90
CA VAL A 64 -12.26 11.24 3.22
C VAL A 64 -11.55 9.92 3.45
N GLY A 65 -10.38 9.94 4.05
CA GLY A 65 -9.60 8.72 4.22
C GLY A 65 -8.69 8.46 3.06
N LEU A 66 -7.81 7.47 3.22
CA LEU A 66 -6.89 7.05 2.17
C LEU A 66 -7.62 6.07 1.29
N LEU A 67 -8.01 6.53 0.09
CA LEU A 67 -8.85 5.74 -0.80
C LEU A 67 -8.10 4.58 -1.44
N ASN A 68 -6.79 4.77 -1.67
CA ASN A 68 -5.97 3.72 -2.28
C ASN A 68 -4.75 3.50 -1.41
N PRO A 69 -4.37 2.23 -1.17
CA PRO A 69 -3.17 1.97 -0.39
C PRO A 69 -1.92 2.41 -1.14
N LEU A 70 -0.86 2.63 -0.39
CA LEU A 70 0.44 2.88 -0.98
C LEU A 70 0.98 1.58 -1.54
N GLY A 71 1.88 1.67 -2.53
CA GLY A 71 2.51 0.49 -3.09
C GLY A 71 3.89 0.30 -2.50
N VAL A 72 4.15 -0.89 -1.96
CA VAL A 72 5.45 -1.21 -1.35
C VAL A 72 5.93 -2.56 -1.84
N ILE A 73 7.24 -2.76 -1.76
CA ILE A 73 7.88 -4.04 -2.03
C ILE A 73 8.61 -4.45 -0.77
N GLN A 74 8.33 -5.65 -0.30
CA GLN A 74 8.97 -6.15 0.91
C GLN A 74 10.44 -6.45 0.65
N SER A 75 11.30 -6.02 1.57
CA SER A 75 12.73 -6.26 1.50
C SER A 75 13.18 -6.66 2.90
N GLY A 76 13.33 -7.96 3.12
CA GLY A 76 13.59 -8.47 4.45
C GLY A 76 12.39 -8.21 5.36
N ASN A 77 12.62 -7.56 6.48
CA ASN A 77 11.53 -7.18 7.38
C ASN A 77 11.16 -5.70 7.24
N ARG A 78 11.57 -5.08 6.14
CA ARG A 78 11.21 -3.69 5.84
C ARG A 78 10.51 -3.63 4.49
N TYR A 79 10.00 -2.46 4.16
CA TYR A 79 9.22 -2.26 2.95
C TYR A 79 9.74 -1.03 2.21
N LYS A 80 9.90 -1.18 0.90
CA LYS A 80 10.37 -0.08 0.07
C LYS A 80 9.20 0.52 -0.68
N LEU A 81 8.97 1.80 -0.49
CA LEU A 81 7.88 2.52 -1.16
C LEU A 81 8.21 2.72 -2.62
N PHE A 82 7.28 2.35 -3.50
CA PHE A 82 7.48 2.62 -4.92
C PHE A 82 6.30 3.35 -5.55
N SER A 83 5.17 3.43 -4.85
CA SER A 83 3.99 4.11 -5.39
C SER A 83 3.29 4.85 -4.27
N GLY A 84 2.91 6.09 -4.53
CA GLY A 84 2.19 6.90 -3.56
C GLY A 84 3.09 7.84 -2.77
N GLU A 85 4.17 8.34 -3.36
CA GLU A 85 5.11 9.21 -2.65
C GLU A 85 4.45 10.45 -2.09
N ARG A 86 3.57 11.08 -2.85
CA ARG A 86 2.90 12.28 -2.38
C ARG A 86 2.01 11.98 -1.18
N ARG A 87 1.29 10.86 -1.22
CA ARG A 87 0.45 10.45 -0.10
C ARG A 87 1.29 10.09 1.11
N TYR A 88 2.42 9.44 0.90
CA TYR A 88 3.34 9.13 1.98
C TYR A 88 3.82 10.41 2.65
N ARG A 89 4.19 11.42 1.86
CA ARG A 89 4.62 12.70 2.42
C ARG A 89 3.50 13.36 3.20
N ALA A 90 2.30 13.37 2.65
CA ALA A 90 1.16 13.99 3.33
C ALA A 90 0.90 13.32 4.67
N ILE A 91 0.94 12.00 4.69
CA ILE A 91 0.65 11.26 5.92
C ILE A 91 1.75 11.45 6.96
N THR A 92 3.01 11.38 6.55
CA THR A 92 4.10 11.46 7.51
C THR A 92 4.38 12.87 7.96
N GLN A 93 4.19 13.87 7.10
CA GLN A 93 4.52 15.25 7.45
C GLN A 93 3.39 15.96 8.18
N TYR A 94 2.14 15.62 7.87
CA TYR A 94 1.00 16.39 8.39
C TYR A 94 0.05 15.56 9.24
N LEU A 95 -0.16 14.30 8.93
CA LEU A 95 -1.14 13.48 9.65
C LEU A 95 -0.51 12.63 10.74
N HIS A 96 0.75 12.29 10.59
CA HIS A 96 1.53 11.55 11.61
C HIS A 96 0.88 10.23 12.01
N TRP A 97 0.37 9.49 11.03
CA TRP A 97 -0.16 8.15 11.31
C TRP A 97 0.96 7.20 11.71
N ASP A 98 0.64 6.27 12.61
CA ASP A 98 1.59 5.24 12.99
C ASP A 98 1.69 4.13 11.96
N LYS A 99 0.58 3.83 11.29
CA LYS A 99 0.51 2.77 10.30
C LYS A 99 -0.22 3.28 9.08
N ILE A 100 0.17 2.75 7.93
CA ILE A 100 -0.41 3.16 6.65
C ILE A 100 -0.88 1.92 5.90
N PRO A 101 -2.11 1.96 5.35
CA PRO A 101 -2.55 0.87 4.47
C PRO A 101 -1.64 0.81 3.25
N CYS A 102 -1.05 -0.34 3.02
CA CYS A 102 -0.13 -0.54 1.92
C CYS A 102 -0.51 -1.81 1.16
N ARG A 103 -0.27 -1.78 -0.14
CA ARG A 103 -0.38 -2.97 -0.97
C ARG A 103 1.02 -3.49 -1.19
N ILE A 104 1.24 -4.73 -0.80
CA ILE A 104 2.55 -5.35 -0.90
C ILE A 104 2.61 -6.13 -2.20
N PHE A 105 3.50 -5.73 -3.06
CA PHE A 105 3.69 -6.37 -4.36
C PHE A 105 4.82 -7.36 -4.34
#